data_767e56dd054ca5f9e5d7d0964bbe28fb
#
_entry.id   767e56dd054ca5f9e5d7d0964bbe28fb
#
_cell.length_a   1.000
_cell.length_b   1.000
_cell.length_c   1.000
_cell.angle_alpha   90.00
_cell.angle_beta   90.00
_cell.angle_gamma   90.00
#
_symmetry.space_group_name_H-M   'P 1'
#
loop_
_entity.id
_entity.type
_entity.pdbx_description
1 polymer ?
#
loop_
_entity_poly.entity_id
_entity_poly.type
_entity_poly.pdbx_seq_one_letter_code
_entity_poly.pdbx_strand_id
1 'polypeptide(L)'
;MFRRLQNILCCVVIAGFAAVCWYGKNSGEAVMTGGAVKTTMDKPVVVIDPGHGGMDGGCVSVDGTPEKGINLAVAESLRDGLKLLGYDVVCTRESDISIYDKGTEGLGKQKKSDMKNRLAIFSKYSEGISVSIHQNQFTDSRYSGAQMFYSKDNAEGEKLAGVMQKQFVSLLQPDNTRETKPVGD
;
A
#
# COMPACT_ATOMS: atom_id res chain seq x y z
N MET A 1 4.84 32.38 -22.58
CA MET A 1 3.64 31.74 -23.13
C MET A 1 3.09 30.66 -22.26
N PHE A 2 3.87 29.69 -21.72
CA PHE A 2 3.45 28.61 -20.84
C PHE A 2 2.75 29.04 -19.53
N ARG A 3 3.26 30.05 -18.83
CA ARG A 3 2.64 30.56 -17.58
C ARG A 3 1.22 31.10 -17.76
N ARG A 4 0.93 31.74 -18.90
CA ARG A 4 -0.42 32.25 -19.18
C ARG A 4 -1.41 31.11 -19.46
N LEU A 5 -0.96 30.05 -20.13
CA LEU A 5 -1.79 28.86 -20.39
C LEU A 5 -2.14 28.13 -19.10
N GLN A 6 -1.18 28.02 -18.18
CA GLN A 6 -1.37 27.36 -16.87
C GLN A 6 -2.36 28.13 -15.98
N ASN A 7 -2.28 29.47 -15.99
CA ASN A 7 -3.23 30.30 -15.25
C ASN A 7 -4.64 30.23 -15.83
N ILE A 8 -4.78 30.17 -17.16
CA ILE A 8 -6.09 30.01 -17.81
C ILE A 8 -6.69 28.65 -17.49
N LEU A 9 -5.90 27.57 -17.49
CA LEU A 9 -6.37 26.22 -17.13
C LEU A 9 -6.84 26.16 -15.68
N CYS A 10 -6.11 26.74 -14.73
CA CYS A 10 -6.54 26.85 -13.34
C CYS A 10 -7.84 27.63 -13.18
N CYS A 11 -8.01 28.75 -13.88
CA CYS A 11 -9.23 29.54 -13.83
C CYS A 11 -10.44 28.77 -14.40
N VAL A 12 -10.26 27.99 -15.46
CA VAL A 12 -11.32 27.18 -16.05
C VAL A 12 -11.74 26.06 -15.12
N VAL A 13 -10.80 25.39 -14.43
CA VAL A 13 -11.10 24.34 -13.45
C VAL A 13 -11.86 24.90 -12.24
N ILE A 14 -11.43 26.07 -11.72
CA ILE A 14 -12.10 26.72 -10.58
C ILE A 14 -13.51 27.21 -10.98
N ALA A 15 -13.66 27.79 -12.16
CA ALA A 15 -14.96 28.23 -12.67
C ALA A 15 -15.92 27.05 -12.92
N GLY A 16 -15.39 25.91 -13.44
CA GLY A 16 -16.15 24.68 -13.62
C GLY A 16 -16.65 24.11 -12.29
N PHE A 17 -15.78 24.07 -11.27
CA PHE A 17 -16.16 23.62 -9.93
C PHE A 17 -17.18 24.54 -9.26
N ALA A 18 -17.02 25.87 -9.40
CA ALA A 18 -17.99 26.83 -8.90
C ALA A 18 -19.36 26.72 -9.59
N ALA A 19 -19.38 26.43 -10.92
CA ALA A 19 -20.60 26.21 -11.67
C ALA A 19 -21.32 24.94 -11.23
N VAL A 20 -20.62 23.86 -10.97
CA VAL A 20 -21.18 22.60 -10.44
C VAL A 20 -21.76 22.82 -9.04
N CYS A 21 -21.05 23.54 -8.18
CA CYS A 21 -21.56 23.89 -6.84
C CYS A 21 -22.78 24.82 -6.90
N TRP A 22 -22.80 25.78 -7.82
CA TRP A 22 -23.93 26.67 -8.05
C TRP A 22 -25.15 25.91 -8.58
N TYR A 23 -24.98 25.05 -9.56
CA TYR A 23 -26.07 24.26 -10.15
C TYR A 23 -26.67 23.29 -9.13
N GLY A 24 -25.83 22.63 -8.33
CA GLY A 24 -26.27 21.74 -7.23
C GLY A 24 -27.05 22.50 -6.14
N LYS A 25 -26.75 23.77 -5.92
CA LYS A 25 -27.44 24.62 -4.93
C LYS A 25 -28.80 25.17 -5.42
N ASN A 26 -28.95 25.36 -6.72
CA ASN A 26 -30.17 25.96 -7.31
C ASN A 26 -31.16 24.94 -7.88
N SER A 27 -30.79 23.68 -8.02
CA SER A 27 -31.67 22.64 -8.55
C SER A 27 -32.74 22.15 -7.58
N GLY A 28 -32.93 22.79 -6.43
CA GLY A 28 -34.11 22.60 -5.55
C GLY A 28 -34.35 21.15 -5.10
N GLU A 29 -33.62 20.21 -5.55
CA GLU A 29 -33.54 18.88 -4.97
C GLU A 29 -32.79 19.03 -3.65
N ALA A 30 -33.54 19.09 -2.57
CA ALA A 30 -32.99 18.81 -1.27
C ALA A 30 -32.21 17.50 -1.45
N VAL A 31 -30.87 17.59 -1.53
CA VAL A 31 -30.05 16.45 -1.16
C VAL A 31 -30.53 16.18 0.25
N MET A 32 -31.44 15.23 0.37
CA MET A 32 -31.72 14.62 1.65
C MET A 32 -30.36 14.20 2.16
N THR A 33 -29.79 15.02 3.05
CA THR A 33 -28.85 14.52 4.03
C THR A 33 -29.66 13.52 4.84
N GLY A 34 -30.06 12.48 4.13
CA GLY A 34 -30.60 11.28 4.71
C GLY A 34 -29.62 10.94 5.79
N GLY A 35 -30.15 10.83 7.00
CA GLY A 35 -29.34 10.51 8.15
C GLY A 35 -28.32 9.47 7.74
N ALA A 36 -27.07 9.72 8.08
CA ALA A 36 -25.99 8.80 7.80
C ALA A 36 -26.53 7.41 8.10
N VAL A 37 -26.88 6.65 7.08
CA VAL A 37 -26.90 5.23 7.19
C VAL A 37 -25.47 4.90 7.51
N LYS A 38 -25.18 4.83 8.78
CA LYS A 38 -23.97 4.26 9.33
C LYS A 38 -24.07 2.77 9.01
N THR A 39 -23.95 2.42 7.74
CA THR A 39 -23.42 1.14 7.36
C THR A 39 -21.96 1.19 7.75
N THR A 40 -21.73 1.16 9.05
CA THR A 40 -20.46 0.65 9.56
C THR A 40 -20.45 -0.84 9.23
N MET A 41 -20.22 -1.18 8.00
CA MET A 41 -19.49 -2.39 7.75
C MET A 41 -18.18 -2.12 8.46
N ASP A 42 -17.96 -2.78 9.59
CA ASP A 42 -16.67 -2.74 10.28
C ASP A 42 -15.62 -3.16 9.27
N LYS A 43 -14.92 -2.17 8.72
CA LYS A 43 -13.85 -2.43 7.76
C LYS A 43 -12.76 -3.15 8.51
N PRO A 44 -12.17 -4.18 7.94
CA PRO A 44 -11.05 -4.86 8.58
C PRO A 44 -9.89 -3.90 8.78
N VAL A 45 -9.15 -4.07 9.86
CA VAL A 45 -7.86 -3.38 10.04
C VAL A 45 -6.91 -3.84 8.94
N VAL A 46 -6.18 -2.91 8.33
CA VAL A 46 -5.13 -3.25 7.36
C VAL A 46 -3.77 -3.08 8.03
N VAL A 47 -3.01 -4.16 8.11
CA VAL A 47 -1.62 -4.15 8.57
C VAL A 47 -0.70 -4.05 7.35
N ILE A 48 0.09 -2.98 7.28
CA ILE A 48 1.08 -2.79 6.22
C ILE A 48 2.47 -3.02 6.79
N ASP A 49 3.22 -3.89 6.13
CA ASP A 49 4.58 -4.25 6.52
C ASP A 49 5.58 -3.80 5.44
N PRO A 50 6.21 -2.63 5.57
CA PRO A 50 7.32 -2.26 4.72
C PRO A 50 8.52 -3.16 5.06
N GLY A 51 8.87 -4.09 4.19
CA GLY A 51 9.96 -5.03 4.41
C GLY A 51 11.29 -4.35 4.72
N HIS A 52 12.15 -5.04 5.49
CA HIS A 52 13.46 -4.54 5.92
C HIS A 52 13.39 -3.29 6.80
N GLY A 53 14.51 -2.55 6.96
CA GLY A 53 14.59 -1.31 7.73
C GLY A 53 15.82 -1.24 8.63
N GLY A 54 16.26 -0.03 8.96
CA GLY A 54 17.47 0.20 9.76
C GLY A 54 18.71 -0.44 9.16
N MET A 55 19.33 -1.37 9.89
CA MET A 55 20.55 -2.10 9.45
C MET A 55 20.29 -3.09 8.32
N ASP A 56 19.04 -3.56 8.16
CA ASP A 56 18.67 -4.45 7.07
C ASP A 56 18.21 -3.65 5.85
N GLY A 57 19.07 -3.50 4.88
CA GLY A 57 18.81 -2.76 3.63
C GLY A 57 17.89 -3.48 2.64
N GLY A 58 17.75 -4.81 2.78
CA GLY A 58 17.16 -5.66 1.73
C GLY A 58 18.09 -5.80 0.52
N CYS A 59 17.52 -6.03 -0.64
CA CYS A 59 18.24 -6.03 -1.90
C CYS A 59 18.72 -4.61 -2.24
N VAL A 60 19.74 -4.52 -3.08
CA VAL A 60 20.29 -3.24 -3.55
C VAL A 60 20.22 -3.23 -5.08
N SER A 61 19.65 -2.19 -5.64
CA SER A 61 19.57 -1.99 -7.08
C SER A 61 20.96 -1.67 -7.70
N VAL A 62 21.04 -1.66 -9.01
CA VAL A 62 22.32 -1.38 -9.73
C VAL A 62 22.85 0.04 -9.50
N ASP A 63 22.00 0.97 -9.12
CA ASP A 63 22.37 2.36 -8.77
C ASP A 63 22.69 2.56 -7.28
N GLY A 64 22.67 1.48 -6.48
CA GLY A 64 22.96 1.51 -5.06
C GLY A 64 21.76 1.80 -4.16
N THR A 65 20.54 1.94 -4.70
CA THR A 65 19.33 2.21 -3.91
C THR A 65 18.90 0.97 -3.12
N PRO A 66 18.82 1.03 -1.78
CA PRO A 66 18.39 -0.11 -0.97
C PRO A 66 16.86 -0.27 -1.00
N GLU A 67 16.41 -1.51 -1.00
CA GLU A 67 15.00 -1.92 -1.04
C GLU A 67 14.15 -1.29 0.07
N LYS A 68 14.68 -1.22 1.29
CA LYS A 68 13.97 -0.74 2.49
C LYS A 68 13.33 0.65 2.33
N GLY A 69 13.98 1.54 1.56
CA GLY A 69 13.48 2.90 1.32
C GLY A 69 12.30 2.90 0.35
N ILE A 70 12.36 2.09 -0.70
CA ILE A 70 11.28 1.92 -1.68
C ILE A 70 10.07 1.31 -0.99
N ASN A 71 10.27 0.25 -0.20
CA ASN A 71 9.20 -0.42 0.55
C ASN A 71 8.48 0.56 1.49
N LEU A 72 9.24 1.42 2.18
CA LEU A 72 8.65 2.43 3.07
C LEU A 72 7.82 3.46 2.30
N ALA A 73 8.33 4.01 1.22
CA ALA A 73 7.62 5.03 0.42
C ALA A 73 6.30 4.48 -0.17
N VAL A 74 6.31 3.23 -0.65
CA VAL A 74 5.09 2.56 -1.14
C VAL A 74 4.11 2.32 0.00
N ALA A 75 4.59 1.87 1.16
CA ALA A 75 3.76 1.63 2.34
C ALA A 75 3.10 2.91 2.87
N GLU A 76 3.83 4.02 2.90
CA GLU A 76 3.29 5.32 3.30
C GLU A 76 2.17 5.77 2.36
N SER A 77 2.38 5.65 1.05
CA SER A 77 1.38 5.99 0.04
C SER A 77 0.12 5.11 0.18
N LEU A 78 0.29 3.82 0.39
CA LEU A 78 -0.80 2.88 0.60
C LEU A 78 -1.56 3.19 1.89
N ARG A 79 -0.85 3.43 3.00
CA ARG A 79 -1.42 3.84 4.29
C ARG A 79 -2.32 5.05 4.15
N ASP A 80 -1.80 6.10 3.51
CA ASP A 80 -2.51 7.37 3.38
C ASP A 80 -3.76 7.23 2.50
N GLY A 81 -3.66 6.48 1.40
CA GLY A 81 -4.80 6.15 0.55
C GLY A 81 -5.89 5.35 1.29
N LEU A 82 -5.51 4.34 2.05
CA LEU A 82 -6.46 3.53 2.83
C LEU A 82 -7.11 4.34 3.96
N LYS A 83 -6.36 5.21 4.64
CA LYS A 83 -6.92 6.12 5.66
C LYS A 83 -7.94 7.09 5.06
N LEU A 84 -7.69 7.63 3.87
CA LEU A 84 -8.66 8.47 3.14
C LEU A 84 -9.94 7.70 2.79
N LEU A 85 -9.81 6.40 2.53
CA LEU A 85 -10.95 5.51 2.30
C LEU A 85 -11.63 5.05 3.59
N GLY A 86 -11.18 5.50 4.76
CA GLY A 86 -11.76 5.20 6.06
C GLY A 86 -11.44 3.81 6.61
N TYR A 87 -10.28 3.25 6.25
CA TYR A 87 -9.75 2.05 6.89
C TYR A 87 -8.90 2.42 8.12
N ASP A 88 -8.93 1.57 9.13
CA ASP A 88 -7.93 1.58 10.19
C ASP A 88 -6.65 0.90 9.67
N VAL A 89 -5.52 1.59 9.76
CA VAL A 89 -4.25 1.12 9.22
C VAL A 89 -3.18 1.11 10.31
N VAL A 90 -2.49 -0.01 10.41
CA VAL A 90 -1.33 -0.22 11.28
C VAL A 90 -0.11 -0.51 10.41
N CYS A 91 1.01 0.21 10.61
CA CYS A 91 2.27 -0.11 9.95
C CYS A 91 3.21 -0.81 10.94
N THR A 92 3.97 -1.81 10.48
CA THR A 92 5.00 -2.45 11.31
C THR A 92 6.15 -1.49 11.61
N ARG A 93 6.44 -0.57 10.71
CA ARG A 93 7.33 0.58 10.88
C ARG A 93 6.85 1.77 10.05
N GLU A 94 7.14 2.98 10.51
CA GLU A 94 6.79 4.24 9.83
C GLU A 94 8.02 5.12 9.54
N SER A 95 9.21 4.55 9.68
CA SER A 95 10.48 5.20 9.38
C SER A 95 11.55 4.16 9.04
N ASP A 96 12.77 4.60 8.71
CA ASP A 96 13.89 3.69 8.42
C ASP A 96 14.48 3.11 9.71
N ILE A 97 13.71 2.25 10.37
CA ILE A 97 14.12 1.52 11.58
C ILE A 97 13.84 0.02 11.44
N SER A 98 14.59 -0.78 12.20
CA SER A 98 14.23 -2.16 12.53
C SER A 98 13.48 -2.18 13.86
N ILE A 99 12.58 -3.14 14.04
CA ILE A 99 11.73 -3.26 15.24
C ILE A 99 12.15 -4.40 16.15
N TYR A 100 13.43 -4.79 16.13
CA TYR A 100 13.96 -5.81 17.02
C TYR A 100 14.02 -5.34 18.48
N ASP A 101 14.05 -6.29 19.41
CA ASP A 101 14.07 -6.01 20.85
C ASP A 101 15.35 -5.30 21.26
N LYS A 102 15.23 -4.25 22.09
CA LYS A 102 16.38 -3.50 22.62
C LYS A 102 17.35 -4.44 23.35
N GLY A 103 18.65 -4.24 23.14
CA GLY A 103 19.69 -5.09 23.73
C GLY A 103 20.00 -6.37 22.95
N THR A 104 19.32 -6.60 21.82
CA THR A 104 19.69 -7.71 20.93
C THR A 104 20.97 -7.41 20.20
N GLU A 105 22.02 -8.22 20.44
CA GLU A 105 23.32 -8.06 19.83
C GLU A 105 23.53 -9.06 18.69
N GLY A 106 24.19 -8.58 17.60
CA GLY A 106 24.53 -9.35 16.42
C GLY A 106 23.42 -9.37 15.37
N LEU A 107 23.79 -9.07 14.10
CA LEU A 107 22.88 -8.88 12.97
C LEU A 107 21.89 -10.02 12.77
N GLY A 108 22.33 -11.27 12.88
CA GLY A 108 21.45 -12.43 12.70
C GLY A 108 20.37 -12.54 13.78
N LYS A 109 20.72 -12.21 15.04
CA LYS A 109 19.75 -12.20 16.14
C LYS A 109 18.79 -11.02 16.02
N GLN A 110 19.27 -9.86 15.62
CA GLN A 110 18.45 -8.67 15.37
C GLN A 110 17.43 -8.94 14.26
N LYS A 111 17.84 -9.51 13.13
CA LYS A 111 16.91 -9.90 12.06
C LYS A 111 15.85 -10.88 12.54
N LYS A 112 16.25 -11.91 13.31
CA LYS A 112 15.30 -12.87 13.85
C LYS A 112 14.30 -12.24 14.81
N SER A 113 14.76 -11.32 15.68
CA SER A 113 13.89 -10.58 16.60
C SER A 113 12.95 -9.63 15.83
N ASP A 114 13.45 -8.92 14.82
CA ASP A 114 12.64 -8.08 13.95
C ASP A 114 11.50 -8.85 13.29
N MET A 115 11.80 -9.98 12.66
CA MET A 115 10.78 -10.85 12.04
C MET A 115 9.77 -11.36 13.06
N LYS A 116 10.21 -11.76 14.27
CA LYS A 116 9.32 -12.19 15.34
C LYS A 116 8.37 -11.08 15.75
N ASN A 117 8.86 -9.85 15.87
CA ASN A 117 8.05 -8.70 16.25
C ASN A 117 7.04 -8.30 15.16
N ARG A 118 7.41 -8.41 13.87
CA ARG A 118 6.47 -8.26 12.75
C ARG A 118 5.37 -9.30 12.79
N LEU A 119 5.74 -10.57 13.00
CA LEU A 119 4.77 -11.65 13.14
C LEU A 119 3.82 -11.43 14.33
N ALA A 120 4.33 -10.91 15.45
CA ALA A 120 3.48 -10.59 16.60
C ALA A 120 2.46 -9.48 16.28
N ILE A 121 2.83 -8.49 15.46
CA ILE A 121 1.90 -7.47 14.98
C ILE A 121 0.82 -8.11 14.09
N PHE A 122 1.20 -8.95 13.12
CA PHE A 122 0.22 -9.65 12.27
C PHE A 122 -0.73 -10.51 13.10
N SER A 123 -0.20 -11.26 14.06
CA SER A 123 -1.01 -12.13 14.93
C SER A 123 -1.99 -11.33 15.80
N LYS A 124 -1.62 -10.13 16.21
CA LYS A 124 -2.52 -9.24 16.97
C LYS A 124 -3.74 -8.80 16.15
N TYR A 125 -3.62 -8.73 14.83
CA TYR A 125 -4.66 -8.32 13.91
C TYR A 125 -5.04 -9.44 12.94
N SER A 126 -5.14 -10.67 13.45
CA SER A 126 -5.39 -11.88 12.64
C SER A 126 -6.68 -11.84 11.82
N GLU A 127 -7.70 -11.12 12.30
CA GLU A 127 -8.96 -10.91 11.57
C GLU A 127 -8.88 -9.80 10.51
N GLY A 128 -7.74 -9.13 10.40
CA GLY A 128 -7.48 -8.07 9.46
C GLY A 128 -6.86 -8.53 8.16
N ILE A 129 -6.49 -7.57 7.33
CA ILE A 129 -5.75 -7.80 6.08
C ILE A 129 -4.29 -7.42 6.32
N SER A 130 -3.36 -8.36 6.11
CA SER A 130 -1.93 -8.09 6.19
C SER A 130 -1.31 -8.01 4.80
N VAL A 131 -0.56 -6.94 4.54
CA VAL A 131 0.12 -6.68 3.27
C VAL A 131 1.59 -6.39 3.54
N SER A 132 2.48 -7.28 3.10
CA SER A 132 3.93 -7.04 3.15
C SER A 132 4.44 -6.54 1.80
N ILE A 133 5.33 -5.55 1.81
CA ILE A 133 5.86 -4.88 0.62
C ILE A 133 7.35 -5.13 0.54
N HIS A 134 7.77 -5.74 -0.55
CA HIS A 134 9.15 -6.08 -0.86
C HIS A 134 9.51 -5.79 -2.31
N GLN A 135 10.81 -5.66 -2.59
CA GLN A 135 11.35 -5.69 -3.93
C GLN A 135 12.10 -7.01 -4.11
N ASN A 136 11.75 -7.75 -5.16
CA ASN A 136 12.46 -8.98 -5.48
C ASN A 136 13.68 -8.68 -6.35
N GLN A 137 14.82 -9.29 -6.02
CA GLN A 137 15.97 -9.32 -6.90
C GLN A 137 15.92 -10.61 -7.72
N PHE A 138 16.05 -10.47 -9.03
CA PHE A 138 16.14 -11.60 -9.95
C PHE A 138 17.31 -11.40 -10.90
N THR A 139 18.10 -12.44 -11.14
CA THR A 139 19.27 -12.37 -12.02
C THR A 139 18.92 -12.37 -13.51
N ASP A 140 17.72 -12.82 -13.86
CA ASP A 140 17.23 -12.85 -15.23
C ASP A 140 16.27 -11.67 -15.48
N SER A 141 16.73 -10.72 -16.30
CA SER A 141 16.00 -9.48 -16.61
C SER A 141 14.68 -9.69 -17.36
N ARG A 142 14.40 -10.89 -17.85
CA ARG A 142 13.10 -11.24 -18.44
C ARG A 142 11.97 -11.25 -17.40
N TYR A 143 12.30 -11.45 -16.14
CA TYR A 143 11.33 -11.43 -15.04
C TYR A 143 11.27 -10.06 -14.41
N SER A 144 10.32 -9.24 -14.86
CA SER A 144 10.06 -7.91 -14.34
C SER A 144 8.58 -7.76 -13.96
N GLY A 145 8.26 -6.70 -13.24
CA GLY A 145 6.90 -6.36 -12.84
C GLY A 145 6.47 -6.91 -11.47
N ALA A 146 5.39 -6.33 -10.96
CA ALA A 146 4.81 -6.71 -9.68
C ALA A 146 4.30 -8.15 -9.69
N GLN A 147 4.46 -8.83 -8.55
CA GLN A 147 3.93 -10.17 -8.36
C GLN A 147 3.33 -10.28 -6.96
N MET A 148 2.07 -10.72 -6.90
CA MET A 148 1.39 -10.95 -5.64
C MET A 148 1.64 -12.38 -5.15
N PHE A 149 1.96 -12.47 -3.86
CA PHE A 149 2.12 -13.72 -3.14
C PHE A 149 1.00 -13.83 -2.10
N TYR A 150 0.56 -15.04 -1.81
CA TYR A 150 -0.46 -15.30 -0.79
C TYR A 150 -0.16 -16.60 -0.03
N SER A 151 -0.64 -16.72 1.20
CA SER A 151 -0.52 -17.98 1.95
C SER A 151 -1.38 -19.05 1.29
N LYS A 152 -0.81 -20.23 1.00
CA LYS A 152 -1.46 -21.32 0.26
C LYS A 152 -2.77 -21.81 0.92
N ASP A 153 -2.91 -21.65 2.23
CA ASP A 153 -4.08 -22.10 2.98
C ASP A 153 -5.09 -20.94 3.23
N ASN A 154 -4.93 -19.80 2.55
CA ASN A 154 -5.77 -18.63 2.71
C ASN A 154 -6.51 -18.30 1.39
N ALA A 155 -7.73 -18.82 1.25
CA ALA A 155 -8.55 -18.60 0.06
C ALA A 155 -8.94 -17.12 -0.17
N GLU A 156 -9.15 -16.35 0.89
CA GLU A 156 -9.45 -14.92 0.77
C GLU A 156 -8.18 -14.13 0.36
N GLY A 157 -7.01 -14.52 0.88
CA GLY A 157 -5.72 -14.00 0.45
C GLY A 157 -5.44 -14.29 -1.03
N GLU A 158 -5.78 -15.47 -1.52
CA GLU A 158 -5.67 -15.83 -2.94
C GLU A 158 -6.54 -14.93 -3.82
N LYS A 159 -7.81 -14.73 -3.44
CA LYS A 159 -8.72 -13.84 -4.16
C LYS A 159 -8.20 -12.41 -4.19
N LEU A 160 -7.77 -11.88 -3.05
CA LEU A 160 -7.21 -10.53 -2.96
C LEU A 160 -5.97 -10.39 -3.84
N ALA A 161 -5.03 -11.33 -3.75
CA ALA A 161 -3.82 -11.35 -4.58
C ALA A 161 -4.16 -11.37 -6.07
N GLY A 162 -5.16 -12.16 -6.49
CA GLY A 162 -5.63 -12.22 -7.87
C GLY A 162 -6.22 -10.89 -8.36
N VAL A 163 -7.00 -10.21 -7.54
CA VAL A 163 -7.55 -8.89 -7.87
C VAL A 163 -6.42 -7.85 -7.96
N MET A 164 -5.52 -7.82 -6.99
CA MET A 164 -4.38 -6.89 -6.98
C MET A 164 -3.47 -7.11 -8.21
N GLN A 165 -3.13 -8.36 -8.52
CA GLN A 165 -2.30 -8.68 -9.69
C GLN A 165 -2.95 -8.16 -10.99
N LYS A 166 -4.25 -8.40 -11.18
CA LYS A 166 -5.00 -7.90 -12.35
C LYS A 166 -4.99 -6.38 -12.44
N GLN A 167 -5.14 -5.68 -11.31
CA GLN A 167 -5.13 -4.22 -11.28
C GLN A 167 -3.73 -3.66 -11.61
N PHE A 168 -2.67 -4.26 -11.08
CA PHE A 168 -1.30 -3.86 -11.43
C PHE A 168 -1.03 -4.03 -12.93
N VAL A 169 -1.44 -5.15 -13.52
CA VAL A 169 -1.30 -5.39 -14.96
C VAL A 169 -2.09 -4.36 -15.76
N SER A 170 -3.38 -4.19 -15.45
CA SER A 170 -4.27 -3.35 -16.27
C SER A 170 -3.96 -1.85 -16.18
N LEU A 171 -3.52 -1.36 -15.02
CA LEU A 171 -3.37 0.08 -14.78
C LEU A 171 -1.92 0.58 -14.90
N LEU A 172 -0.94 -0.26 -14.58
CA LEU A 172 0.44 0.19 -14.42
C LEU A 172 1.45 -0.59 -15.27
N GLN A 173 1.21 -1.86 -15.57
CA GLN A 173 2.20 -2.75 -16.14
C GLN A 173 1.57 -3.70 -17.18
N PRO A 174 1.07 -3.20 -18.32
CA PRO A 174 0.31 -4.01 -19.30
C PRO A 174 1.13 -5.18 -19.88
N ASP A 175 2.45 -5.08 -19.88
CA ASP A 175 3.36 -6.14 -20.37
C ASP A 175 3.77 -7.13 -19.26
N ASN A 176 3.26 -6.97 -18.04
CA ASN A 176 3.57 -7.85 -16.92
C ASN A 176 2.80 -9.17 -17.05
N THR A 177 3.52 -10.26 -17.29
CA THR A 177 2.98 -11.61 -17.44
C THR A 177 3.09 -12.46 -16.16
N ARG A 178 3.44 -11.85 -15.03
CA ARG A 178 3.58 -12.60 -13.78
C ARG A 178 2.23 -12.98 -13.21
N GLU A 179 2.16 -14.19 -12.69
CA GLU A 179 0.99 -14.75 -12.03
C GLU A 179 1.15 -14.68 -10.51
N THR A 180 0.03 -14.74 -9.80
CA THR A 180 0.05 -14.89 -8.33
C THR A 180 0.71 -16.20 -7.93
N LYS A 181 1.34 -16.24 -6.75
CA LYS A 181 1.99 -17.44 -6.23
C LYS A 181 1.61 -17.73 -4.79
N PRO A 182 1.25 -18.99 -4.46
CA PRO A 182 1.16 -19.40 -3.08
C PRO A 182 2.55 -19.45 -2.44
N VAL A 183 2.62 -19.09 -1.15
CA VAL A 183 3.79 -19.24 -0.28
C VAL A 183 3.37 -19.96 1.01
N GLY A 184 4.30 -20.61 1.63
CA GLY A 184 4.11 -21.41 2.81
C GLY A 184 4.52 -22.87 2.58
N ASP A 185 4.89 -23.56 3.65
CA ASP A 185 5.27 -24.97 3.65
C ASP A 185 4.08 -25.90 3.46
#